data_b89e105feb8dfc80d1797d93c1ac8c8d
#
_entry.id   b89e105feb8dfc80d1797d93c1ac8c8d
#
_cell.length_a   1.000
_cell.length_b   1.000
_cell.length_c   1.000
_cell.angle_alpha   90.00
_cell.angle_beta   90.00
_cell.angle_gamma   90.00
#
_symmetry.space_group_name_H-M   'P 1'
#
loop_
_entity.id
_entity.type
_entity.pdbx_description
1 polymer ?
#
loop_
_entity_poly.entity_id
_entity_poly.type
_entity_poly.pdbx_seq_one_letter_code
_entity_poly.pdbx_strand_id
1 'polypeptide(L)'
;MNALTNNTATLFRRYLWLLDVIYSAGRITLDEIRVRWQRNEMSGGEELPRKTFENHRKAVEELFDVNIACDRRTNEYYVECGDDLVRDDLRRWLLETFAVNDLLVNSKRLRRRIALEPISSGYAYLTAVLRAMEENRCLEIFYRHTYDEKRENRYEVEPYGLKAFRRRWYLIANSVEMGGIYAFALDRVRGMASTAKAAEIPSDFDCAEFYADAFGIIRERDRKAERVEIRVLGKQANYVRALPLHPTQRETERTAEYSVFEYRLAPTYDFRMELLSNGADVEVLRPAWFREEVKNVVTKMMDRY
;
A
#
# COMPACT_ATOMS: atom_id res chain seq x y z
N MET A 1 -33.87 -0.20 17.58
CA MET A 1 -32.88 -0.64 16.57
C MET A 1 -31.43 -0.20 16.88
N ASN A 2 -31.17 0.58 17.97
CA ASN A 2 -29.84 1.15 18.24
C ASN A 2 -28.94 0.37 19.21
N ALA A 3 -29.43 -0.60 19.97
CA ALA A 3 -28.63 -1.31 20.98
C ALA A 3 -27.74 -2.42 20.38
N LEU A 4 -28.24 -3.13 19.36
CA LEU A 4 -27.47 -4.22 18.72
C LEU A 4 -26.31 -3.70 17.87
N THR A 5 -26.48 -2.58 17.17
CA THR A 5 -25.42 -1.92 16.35
C THR A 5 -24.30 -1.35 17.22
N ASN A 6 -24.61 -0.79 18.41
CA ASN A 6 -23.60 -0.30 19.33
C ASN A 6 -22.74 -1.44 19.92
N ASN A 7 -23.32 -2.60 20.16
CA ASN A 7 -22.61 -3.75 20.72
C ASN A 7 -21.60 -4.34 19.72
N THR A 8 -21.98 -4.49 18.46
CA THR A 8 -21.11 -5.03 17.40
C THR A 8 -19.93 -4.09 17.10
N ALA A 9 -20.17 -2.78 16.98
CA ALA A 9 -19.10 -1.82 16.76
C ALA A 9 -18.11 -1.76 17.93
N THR A 10 -18.59 -1.84 19.16
CA THR A 10 -17.74 -1.89 20.35
C THR A 10 -16.94 -3.17 20.42
N LEU A 11 -17.54 -4.31 20.05
CA LEU A 11 -16.87 -5.60 20.03
C LEU A 11 -15.75 -5.63 18.98
N PHE A 12 -16.03 -5.13 17.76
CA PHE A 12 -15.03 -5.02 16.70
C PHE A 12 -13.84 -4.14 17.10
N ARG A 13 -14.09 -3.01 17.79
CA ARG A 13 -13.01 -2.16 18.35
C ARG A 13 -12.13 -2.91 19.36
N ARG A 14 -12.71 -3.78 20.20
CA ARG A 14 -11.97 -4.61 21.14
C ARG A 14 -11.06 -5.61 20.41
N TYR A 15 -11.50 -6.16 19.30
CA TYR A 15 -10.69 -7.05 18.48
C TYR A 15 -9.50 -6.33 17.85
N LEU A 16 -9.75 -5.17 17.25
CA LEU A 16 -8.69 -4.32 16.69
C LEU A 16 -7.66 -3.93 17.75
N TRP A 17 -8.13 -3.49 18.91
CA TRP A 17 -7.27 -3.13 20.03
C TRP A 17 -6.39 -4.32 20.48
N LEU A 18 -6.96 -5.51 20.59
CA LEU A 18 -6.23 -6.70 21.02
C LEU A 18 -5.14 -7.06 20.02
N LEU A 19 -5.47 -7.02 18.75
CA LEU A 19 -4.52 -7.29 17.67
C LEU A 19 -3.37 -6.28 17.67
N ASP A 20 -3.69 -4.98 17.76
CA ASP A 20 -2.69 -3.91 17.83
C ASP A 20 -1.75 -4.07 19.03
N VAL A 21 -2.28 -4.37 20.20
CA VAL A 21 -1.49 -4.55 21.43
C VAL A 21 -0.50 -5.72 21.30
N ILE A 22 -0.92 -6.85 20.74
CA ILE A 22 -0.04 -8.02 20.56
C ILE A 22 0.98 -7.76 19.47
N TYR A 23 0.54 -7.21 18.33
CA TYR A 23 1.41 -6.93 17.19
C TYR A 23 2.48 -5.88 17.53
N SER A 24 2.08 -4.74 18.14
CA SER A 24 3.00 -3.65 18.49
C SER A 24 4.01 -4.05 19.57
N ALA A 25 3.64 -4.98 20.47
CA ALA A 25 4.54 -5.48 21.48
C ALA A 25 5.55 -6.53 20.95
N GLY A 26 5.25 -7.15 19.82
CA GLY A 26 5.97 -8.29 19.29
C GLY A 26 5.73 -9.55 20.12
N ARG A 27 6.05 -9.52 21.42
CA ARG A 27 5.76 -10.57 22.41
C ARG A 27 5.21 -9.93 23.68
N ILE A 28 4.13 -10.49 24.23
CA ILE A 28 3.45 -9.91 25.39
C ILE A 28 2.71 -10.98 26.21
N THR A 29 2.78 -10.88 27.53
CA THR A 29 2.04 -11.76 28.45
C THR A 29 0.58 -11.34 28.60
N LEU A 30 -0.29 -12.28 29.04
CA LEU A 30 -1.68 -11.96 29.30
C LEU A 30 -1.84 -10.89 30.40
N ASP A 31 -0.97 -10.88 31.41
CA ASP A 31 -1.04 -9.92 32.49
C ASP A 31 -0.67 -8.50 32.02
N GLU A 32 0.31 -8.38 31.12
CA GLU A 32 0.61 -7.09 30.47
C GLU A 32 -0.52 -6.61 29.57
N ILE A 33 -1.19 -7.53 28.86
CA ILE A 33 -2.40 -7.22 28.08
C ILE A 33 -3.50 -6.69 29.01
N ARG A 34 -3.71 -7.33 30.16
CA ARG A 34 -4.69 -6.88 31.17
C ARG A 34 -4.39 -5.49 31.71
N VAL A 35 -3.13 -5.20 32.01
CA VAL A 35 -2.70 -3.86 32.46
C VAL A 35 -3.00 -2.81 31.40
N ARG A 36 -2.71 -3.10 30.11
CA ARG A 36 -3.02 -2.18 29.01
C ARG A 36 -4.53 -2.05 28.81
N TRP A 37 -5.29 -3.13 28.96
CA TRP A 37 -6.75 -3.13 28.89
C TRP A 37 -7.37 -2.19 29.92
N GLN A 38 -6.99 -2.29 31.19
CA GLN A 38 -7.52 -1.43 32.28
C GLN A 38 -7.28 0.06 32.01
N ARG A 39 -6.20 0.41 31.31
CA ARG A 39 -5.87 1.80 30.93
C ARG A 39 -6.64 2.29 29.71
N ASN A 40 -7.30 1.40 29.02
CA ASN A 40 -8.07 1.75 27.81
C ASN A 40 -9.49 2.16 28.21
N GLU A 41 -9.99 3.25 27.63
CA GLU A 41 -11.35 3.75 27.89
C GLU A 41 -12.46 2.72 27.61
N MET A 42 -12.23 1.76 26.69
CA MET A 42 -13.18 0.70 26.36
C MET A 42 -13.39 -0.32 27.47
N SER A 43 -12.46 -0.40 28.44
CA SER A 43 -12.56 -1.31 29.57
C SER A 43 -13.62 -0.85 30.59
N GLY A 44 -13.88 0.47 30.64
CA GLY A 44 -14.66 1.05 31.74
C GLY A 44 -14.03 0.83 33.12
N GLY A 45 -12.74 0.45 33.18
CA GLY A 45 -12.03 0.07 34.41
C GLY A 45 -12.17 -1.42 34.77
N GLU A 46 -12.91 -2.21 33.99
CA GLU A 46 -13.08 -3.65 34.23
C GLU A 46 -11.85 -4.45 33.83
N GLU A 47 -11.60 -5.55 34.51
CA GLU A 47 -10.57 -6.51 34.12
C GLU A 47 -10.95 -7.26 32.85
N LEU A 48 -9.94 -7.77 32.12
CA LEU A 48 -10.11 -8.68 31.01
C LEU A 48 -10.05 -10.14 31.47
N PRO A 49 -11.23 -10.84 31.63
CA PRO A 49 -11.24 -12.23 32.03
C PRO A 49 -10.54 -13.10 31.00
N ARG A 50 -9.85 -14.16 31.46
CA ARG A 50 -9.14 -15.09 30.54
C ARG A 50 -10.05 -15.67 29.46
N LYS A 51 -11.29 -16.05 29.83
CA LYS A 51 -12.26 -16.58 28.85
C LYS A 51 -12.63 -15.54 27.77
N THR A 52 -12.78 -14.29 28.16
CA THR A 52 -13.06 -13.18 27.23
C THR A 52 -11.87 -12.95 26.30
N PHE A 53 -10.66 -12.94 26.86
CA PHE A 53 -9.43 -12.84 26.05
C PHE A 53 -9.34 -13.96 25.01
N GLU A 54 -9.54 -15.24 25.41
CA GLU A 54 -9.50 -16.37 24.48
C GLU A 54 -10.56 -16.28 23.39
N ASN A 55 -11.77 -15.83 23.73
CA ASN A 55 -12.83 -15.60 22.73
C ASN A 55 -12.46 -14.48 21.75
N HIS A 56 -11.90 -13.38 22.29
CA HIS A 56 -11.46 -12.27 21.43
C HIS A 56 -10.29 -12.69 20.56
N ARG A 57 -9.32 -13.46 21.08
CA ARG A 57 -8.21 -13.97 20.31
C ARG A 57 -8.67 -14.80 19.10
N LYS A 58 -9.57 -15.78 19.35
CA LYS A 58 -10.15 -16.60 18.26
C LYS A 58 -10.88 -15.76 17.22
N ALA A 59 -11.67 -14.78 17.65
CA ALA A 59 -12.37 -13.91 16.73
C ALA A 59 -11.41 -13.03 15.92
N VAL A 60 -10.29 -12.60 16.50
CA VAL A 60 -9.23 -11.88 15.82
C VAL A 60 -8.56 -12.78 14.77
N GLU A 61 -8.25 -14.03 15.14
CA GLU A 61 -7.66 -15.02 14.23
C GLU A 61 -8.57 -15.26 13.01
N GLU A 62 -9.88 -15.43 13.24
CA GLU A 62 -10.86 -15.62 12.16
C GLU A 62 -11.07 -14.37 11.29
N LEU A 63 -11.22 -13.18 11.92
CA LEU A 63 -11.55 -11.96 11.20
C LEU A 63 -10.39 -11.39 10.37
N PHE A 64 -9.17 -11.58 10.85
CA PHE A 64 -7.97 -11.00 10.24
C PHE A 64 -7.07 -12.05 9.59
N ASP A 65 -7.50 -13.32 9.62
CA ASP A 65 -6.74 -14.45 9.08
C ASP A 65 -5.27 -14.44 9.57
N VAL A 66 -5.10 -14.27 10.88
CA VAL A 66 -3.81 -14.26 11.56
C VAL A 66 -3.77 -15.37 12.61
N ASN A 67 -2.59 -15.90 12.91
CA ASN A 67 -2.39 -16.83 14.01
C ASN A 67 -1.75 -16.12 15.21
N ILE A 68 -2.40 -16.15 16.39
CA ILE A 68 -1.86 -15.62 17.63
C ILE A 68 -1.37 -16.81 18.47
N ALA A 69 -0.08 -17.12 18.32
CA ALA A 69 0.55 -18.18 19.08
C ALA A 69 0.88 -17.79 20.51
N CYS A 70 1.05 -18.78 21.36
CA CYS A 70 1.51 -18.61 22.73
C CYS A 70 2.75 -19.47 22.97
N ASP A 71 3.86 -18.86 23.33
CA ASP A 71 5.06 -19.55 23.80
C ASP A 71 4.78 -20.11 25.21
N ARG A 72 4.68 -21.45 25.35
CA ARG A 72 4.35 -22.10 26.61
C ARG A 72 5.44 -21.95 27.68
N ARG A 73 6.67 -21.59 27.29
CA ARG A 73 7.79 -21.42 28.21
C ARG A 73 7.75 -20.05 28.88
N THR A 74 7.40 -19.01 28.13
CA THR A 74 7.34 -17.62 28.61
C THR A 74 5.93 -17.14 28.89
N ASN A 75 4.89 -17.87 28.43
CA ASN A 75 3.49 -17.48 28.44
C ASN A 75 3.24 -16.17 27.67
N GLU A 76 4.08 -15.88 26.67
CA GLU A 76 3.93 -14.72 25.81
C GLU A 76 3.12 -15.05 24.57
N TYR A 77 2.20 -14.18 24.24
CA TYR A 77 1.44 -14.20 22.99
C TYR A 77 2.14 -13.34 21.95
N TYR A 78 2.13 -13.79 20.72
CA TYR A 78 2.68 -13.07 19.56
C TYR A 78 1.90 -13.44 18.31
N VAL A 79 1.84 -12.52 17.36
CA VAL A 79 1.31 -12.83 16.03
C VAL A 79 2.36 -13.67 15.31
N GLU A 80 2.00 -14.91 14.99
CA GLU A 80 2.88 -15.77 14.21
C GLU A 80 2.91 -15.27 12.79
N CYS A 81 3.97 -14.51 12.48
CA CYS A 81 4.27 -14.12 11.14
C CYS A 81 4.89 -15.34 10.44
N GLY A 82 4.07 -16.16 9.77
CA GLY A 82 4.62 -17.06 8.76
C GLY A 82 5.34 -16.22 7.70
N ASP A 83 6.27 -16.82 6.97
CA ASP A 83 7.01 -16.17 5.88
C ASP A 83 6.08 -15.45 4.87
N ASP A 84 4.81 -15.85 4.82
CA ASP A 84 3.76 -15.25 4.00
C ASP A 84 3.30 -13.86 4.49
N LEU A 85 3.32 -13.56 5.80
CA LEU A 85 2.96 -12.24 6.34
C LEU A 85 4.04 -11.18 6.12
N VAL A 86 5.31 -11.59 6.00
CA VAL A 86 6.41 -10.68 5.61
C VAL A 86 6.27 -10.32 4.11
N ARG A 87 5.62 -11.17 3.33
CA ARG A 87 5.32 -10.95 1.90
C ARG A 87 3.98 -10.27 1.66
N ASP A 88 3.07 -10.27 2.64
CA ASP A 88 1.74 -9.68 2.50
C ASP A 88 1.72 -8.23 3.01
N ASP A 89 2.37 -7.36 2.25
CA ASP A 89 2.38 -5.90 2.47
C ASP A 89 0.97 -5.32 2.61
N LEU A 90 -0.04 -5.96 1.99
CA LEU A 90 -1.43 -5.52 2.05
C LEU A 90 -2.04 -5.76 3.45
N ARG A 91 -1.85 -6.94 4.04
CA ARG A 91 -2.35 -7.26 5.39
C ARG A 91 -1.69 -6.37 6.43
N ARG A 92 -0.37 -6.22 6.34
CA ARG A 92 0.39 -5.33 7.21
C ARG A 92 -0.12 -3.89 7.11
N TRP A 93 -0.29 -3.38 5.91
CA TRP A 93 -0.82 -2.03 5.67
C TRP A 93 -2.24 -1.87 6.22
N LEU A 94 -3.12 -2.87 6.06
CA LEU A 94 -4.46 -2.85 6.63
C LEU A 94 -4.42 -2.80 8.15
N LEU A 95 -3.61 -3.63 8.80
CA LEU A 95 -3.46 -3.66 10.25
C LEU A 95 -2.94 -2.32 10.79
N GLU A 96 -1.89 -1.77 10.19
CA GLU A 96 -1.34 -0.45 10.56
C GLU A 96 -2.37 0.67 10.35
N THR A 97 -3.16 0.61 9.27
CA THR A 97 -4.20 1.59 8.96
C THR A 97 -5.35 1.50 9.98
N PHE A 98 -5.76 0.30 10.38
CA PHE A 98 -6.80 0.11 11.39
C PHE A 98 -6.35 0.56 12.78
N ALA A 99 -5.12 0.23 13.19
CA ALA A 99 -4.56 0.66 14.46
C ALA A 99 -4.51 2.20 14.56
N VAL A 100 -4.03 2.87 13.52
CA VAL A 100 -4.02 4.34 13.45
C VAL A 100 -5.43 4.91 13.48
N ASN A 101 -6.39 4.32 12.74
CA ASN A 101 -7.77 4.79 12.72
C ASN A 101 -8.44 4.68 14.10
N ASP A 102 -8.25 3.58 14.83
CA ASP A 102 -8.79 3.41 16.18
C ASP A 102 -8.22 4.43 17.17
N LEU A 103 -6.91 4.66 17.12
CA LEU A 103 -6.25 5.72 17.89
C LEU A 103 -6.82 7.11 17.58
N LEU A 104 -7.08 7.41 16.31
CA LEU A 104 -7.63 8.70 15.88
C LEU A 104 -9.09 8.90 16.29
N VAL A 105 -9.92 7.85 16.18
CA VAL A 105 -11.34 7.89 16.55
C VAL A 105 -11.50 8.04 18.05
N ASN A 106 -10.70 7.33 18.84
CA ASN A 106 -10.76 7.37 20.31
C ASN A 106 -10.12 8.63 20.91
N SER A 107 -9.26 9.32 20.15
CA SER A 107 -8.53 10.49 20.62
C SER A 107 -9.16 11.81 20.15
N LYS A 108 -10.45 12.03 20.40
CA LYS A 108 -11.14 13.30 20.05
C LYS A 108 -10.36 14.55 20.49
N ARG A 109 -9.68 14.49 21.64
CA ARG A 109 -8.82 15.57 22.17
C ARG A 109 -7.57 15.81 21.33
N LEU A 110 -7.06 14.76 20.65
CA LEU A 110 -5.84 14.84 19.83
C LEU A 110 -6.11 15.21 18.36
N ARG A 111 -7.37 15.16 17.91
CA ARG A 111 -7.75 15.43 16.51
C ARG A 111 -7.23 16.78 15.98
N ARG A 112 -7.15 17.81 16.81
CA ARG A 112 -6.59 19.12 16.44
C ARG A 112 -5.06 19.13 16.35
N ARG A 113 -4.40 18.09 16.84
CA ARG A 113 -2.93 17.94 16.88
C ARG A 113 -2.41 16.99 15.80
N ILE A 114 -3.32 16.39 15.03
CA ILE A 114 -3.01 15.42 13.98
C ILE A 114 -3.47 16.00 12.66
N ALA A 115 -2.51 16.22 11.76
CA ALA A 115 -2.78 16.66 10.40
C ALA A 115 -2.64 15.46 9.46
N LEU A 116 -3.70 15.17 8.71
CA LEU A 116 -3.69 14.14 7.67
C LEU A 116 -3.80 14.83 6.32
N GLU A 117 -3.00 14.41 5.37
CA GLU A 117 -3.23 14.82 3.99
C GLU A 117 -4.52 14.19 3.45
N PRO A 118 -5.35 14.97 2.72
CA PRO A 118 -6.50 14.40 2.05
C PRO A 118 -6.05 13.35 1.02
N ILE A 119 -6.57 12.14 1.17
CA ILE A 119 -6.29 11.03 0.26
C ILE A 119 -7.41 10.97 -0.76
N SER A 120 -7.07 11.15 -2.03
CA SER A 120 -7.97 10.87 -3.14
C SER A 120 -8.00 9.34 -3.32
N SER A 121 -8.93 8.67 -2.65
CA SER A 121 -8.77 7.24 -2.40
C SER A 121 -9.37 6.33 -3.47
N GLY A 122 -10.38 6.79 -4.21
CA GLY A 122 -11.14 5.90 -5.11
C GLY A 122 -11.81 4.71 -4.41
N TYR A 123 -11.92 4.71 -3.07
CA TYR A 123 -12.49 3.62 -2.27
C TYR A 123 -13.90 3.22 -2.68
N ALA A 124 -14.67 4.15 -3.22
CA ALA A 124 -16.04 3.88 -3.65
C ALA A 124 -16.15 2.71 -4.64
N TYR A 125 -15.11 2.45 -5.42
CA TYR A 125 -15.10 1.41 -6.45
C TYR A 125 -14.33 0.15 -6.07
N LEU A 126 -13.58 0.14 -4.96
CA LEU A 126 -12.77 -1.03 -4.56
C LEU A 126 -13.62 -2.29 -4.40
N THR A 127 -14.74 -2.20 -3.68
CA THR A 127 -15.64 -3.35 -3.48
C THR A 127 -16.19 -3.88 -4.80
N ALA A 128 -16.54 -2.99 -5.74
CA ALA A 128 -17.02 -3.40 -7.05
C ALA A 128 -15.95 -4.13 -7.87
N VAL A 129 -14.70 -3.65 -7.80
CA VAL A 129 -13.55 -4.28 -8.47
C VAL A 129 -13.28 -5.66 -7.87
N LEU A 130 -13.17 -5.76 -6.54
CA LEU A 130 -12.90 -7.02 -5.84
C LEU A 130 -13.97 -8.08 -6.18
N ARG A 131 -15.24 -7.67 -6.16
CA ARG A 131 -16.35 -8.57 -6.51
C ARG A 131 -16.28 -9.03 -7.96
N ALA A 132 -15.95 -8.14 -8.90
CA ALA A 132 -15.80 -8.51 -10.31
C ALA A 132 -14.62 -9.47 -10.53
N MET A 133 -13.53 -9.31 -9.77
CA MET A 133 -12.40 -10.24 -9.78
C MET A 133 -12.80 -11.62 -9.23
N GLU A 134 -13.50 -11.68 -8.09
CA GLU A 134 -14.01 -12.92 -7.50
C GLU A 134 -14.99 -13.67 -8.43
N GLU A 135 -15.87 -12.92 -9.10
CA GLU A 135 -16.87 -13.47 -10.02
C GLU A 135 -16.32 -13.71 -11.44
N ASN A 136 -15.04 -13.39 -11.69
CA ASN A 136 -14.40 -13.43 -13.03
C ASN A 136 -15.23 -12.72 -14.10
N ARG A 137 -15.65 -11.48 -13.83
CA ARG A 137 -16.47 -10.68 -14.73
C ARG A 137 -15.75 -9.45 -15.23
N CYS A 138 -16.01 -9.07 -16.47
CA CYS A 138 -15.57 -7.80 -17.01
C CYS A 138 -16.27 -6.63 -16.31
N LEU A 139 -15.57 -5.50 -16.27
CA LEU A 139 -16.08 -4.23 -15.80
C LEU A 139 -16.26 -3.27 -16.96
N GLU A 140 -17.37 -2.58 -16.99
CA GLU A 140 -17.56 -1.38 -17.77
C GLU A 140 -17.20 -0.18 -16.89
N ILE A 141 -16.26 0.65 -17.33
CA ILE A 141 -15.82 1.83 -16.61
C ILE A 141 -15.99 3.11 -17.46
N PHE A 142 -16.53 4.15 -16.83
CA PHE A 142 -16.53 5.50 -17.38
C PHE A 142 -15.36 6.24 -16.78
N TYR A 143 -14.34 6.52 -17.61
CA TYR A 143 -13.05 7.02 -17.15
C TYR A 143 -12.73 8.40 -17.69
N ARG A 144 -12.37 9.33 -16.79
CA ARG A 144 -11.96 10.68 -17.16
C ARG A 144 -10.45 10.78 -17.29
N HIS A 145 -9.98 11.19 -18.46
CA HIS A 145 -8.56 11.40 -18.72
C HIS A 145 -8.05 12.71 -18.14
N THR A 146 -6.79 12.72 -17.68
CA THR A 146 -6.19 13.91 -17.04
C THR A 146 -5.96 15.05 -18.02
N TYR A 147 -5.66 14.73 -19.28
CA TYR A 147 -5.32 15.73 -20.30
C TYR A 147 -6.53 16.30 -21.03
N ASP A 148 -7.70 15.72 -20.85
CA ASP A 148 -8.95 16.20 -21.42
C ASP A 148 -10.09 15.93 -20.43
N GLU A 149 -10.34 16.90 -19.55
CA GLU A 149 -11.37 16.79 -18.52
C GLU A 149 -12.80 16.69 -19.08
N LYS A 150 -13.01 17.08 -20.34
CA LYS A 150 -14.30 17.02 -21.01
C LYS A 150 -14.54 15.67 -21.68
N ARG A 151 -13.50 14.84 -21.82
CA ARG A 151 -13.58 13.56 -22.50
C ARG A 151 -13.74 12.44 -21.47
N GLU A 152 -14.94 11.92 -21.33
CA GLU A 152 -15.20 10.66 -20.66
C GLU A 152 -15.19 9.55 -21.72
N ASN A 153 -14.36 8.55 -21.49
CA ASN A 153 -14.36 7.37 -22.33
C ASN A 153 -14.95 6.20 -21.54
N ARG A 154 -15.73 5.40 -22.25
CA ARG A 154 -16.24 4.12 -21.77
C ARG A 154 -15.27 3.04 -22.21
N TYR A 155 -14.87 2.19 -21.27
CA TYR A 155 -14.02 1.03 -21.55
C TYR A 155 -14.65 -0.22 -20.95
N GLU A 156 -14.63 -1.32 -21.70
CA GLU A 156 -14.83 -2.66 -21.15
C GLU A 156 -13.45 -3.23 -20.82
N VAL A 157 -13.26 -3.65 -19.58
CA VAL A 157 -11.95 -4.10 -19.08
C VAL A 157 -12.07 -5.39 -18.28
N GLU A 158 -11.06 -6.21 -18.37
CA GLU A 158 -10.88 -7.41 -17.57
C GLU A 158 -10.05 -7.07 -16.33
N PRO A 159 -10.60 -7.14 -15.12
CA PRO A 159 -9.91 -6.72 -13.89
C PRO A 159 -8.86 -7.76 -13.48
N TYR A 160 -7.59 -7.47 -13.75
CA TYR A 160 -6.48 -8.38 -13.44
C TYR A 160 -5.96 -8.20 -12.01
N GLY A 161 -5.98 -6.98 -11.46
CA GLY A 161 -5.47 -6.72 -10.13
C GLY A 161 -5.70 -5.30 -9.63
N LEU A 162 -5.27 -5.07 -8.40
CA LEU A 162 -5.28 -3.75 -7.76
C LEU A 162 -3.87 -3.39 -7.31
N LYS A 163 -3.46 -2.15 -7.54
CA LYS A 163 -2.18 -1.60 -7.07
C LYS A 163 -2.40 -0.28 -6.34
N ALA A 164 -1.84 -0.17 -5.14
CA ALA A 164 -1.74 1.10 -4.44
C ALA A 164 -0.40 1.77 -4.78
N PHE A 165 -0.44 3.04 -5.17
CA PHE A 165 0.76 3.84 -5.40
C PHE A 165 0.49 5.31 -5.09
N ARG A 166 1.36 5.97 -4.33
CA ARG A 166 1.26 7.39 -3.95
C ARG A 166 -0.14 7.77 -3.46
N ARG A 167 -0.67 6.97 -2.53
CA ARG A 167 -1.99 7.14 -1.89
C ARG A 167 -3.19 7.03 -2.83
N ARG A 168 -3.02 6.44 -4.02
CA ARG A 168 -4.09 6.17 -4.97
C ARG A 168 -4.22 4.68 -5.23
N TRP A 169 -5.44 4.23 -5.44
CA TRP A 169 -5.72 2.90 -5.93
C TRP A 169 -5.86 2.90 -7.45
N TYR A 170 -5.26 1.91 -8.05
CA TYR A 170 -5.30 1.67 -9.48
C TYR A 170 -5.86 0.29 -9.75
N LEU A 171 -6.85 0.22 -10.63
CA LEU A 171 -7.28 -1.02 -11.25
C LEU A 171 -6.29 -1.35 -12.37
N ILE A 172 -5.65 -2.49 -12.28
CA ILE A 172 -4.82 -3.06 -13.33
C ILE A 172 -5.71 -3.96 -14.16
N ALA A 173 -5.95 -3.60 -15.39
CA ALA A 173 -6.92 -4.28 -16.21
C ALA A 173 -6.47 -4.37 -17.67
N ASN A 174 -6.82 -5.47 -18.32
CA ASN A 174 -6.68 -5.62 -19.75
C ASN A 174 -7.85 -4.94 -20.45
N SER A 175 -7.54 -4.08 -21.41
CA SER A 175 -8.54 -3.49 -22.31
C SER A 175 -8.30 -3.97 -23.73
N VAL A 176 -9.25 -4.71 -24.26
CA VAL A 176 -9.20 -5.19 -25.64
C VAL A 176 -9.18 -4.02 -26.62
N GLU A 177 -9.96 -2.96 -26.31
CA GLU A 177 -10.06 -1.78 -27.16
C GLU A 177 -8.73 -1.00 -27.25
N MET A 178 -7.99 -0.91 -26.14
CA MET A 178 -6.69 -0.23 -26.11
C MET A 178 -5.50 -1.17 -26.40
N GLY A 179 -5.77 -2.48 -26.48
CA GLY A 179 -4.80 -3.49 -26.86
C GLY A 179 -3.75 -3.76 -25.79
N GLY A 180 -4.15 -4.05 -24.55
CA GLY A 180 -3.25 -4.50 -23.48
C GLY A 180 -3.64 -4.10 -22.07
N ILE A 181 -2.70 -4.28 -21.14
CA ILE A 181 -2.90 -4.03 -19.71
C ILE A 181 -2.57 -2.56 -19.40
N TYR A 182 -3.50 -1.90 -18.69
CA TYR A 182 -3.40 -0.51 -18.28
C TYR A 182 -3.74 -0.34 -16.80
N ALA A 183 -3.23 0.74 -16.20
CA ALA A 183 -3.55 1.15 -14.84
C ALA A 183 -4.57 2.29 -14.85
N PHE A 184 -5.76 2.02 -14.34
CA PHE A 184 -6.84 2.99 -14.22
C PHE A 184 -6.94 3.51 -12.79
N ALA A 185 -6.64 4.79 -12.56
CA ALA A 185 -6.77 5.40 -11.24
C ALA A 185 -8.24 5.45 -10.82
N LEU A 186 -8.60 4.81 -9.71
CA LEU A 186 -10.00 4.67 -9.27
C LEU A 186 -10.68 6.01 -8.93
N ASP A 187 -9.92 7.00 -8.52
CA ASP A 187 -10.42 8.36 -8.27
C ASP A 187 -10.84 9.13 -9.54
N ARG A 188 -10.46 8.62 -10.72
CA ARG A 188 -10.87 9.15 -12.02
C ARG A 188 -12.03 8.39 -12.65
N VAL A 189 -12.47 7.31 -12.05
CA VAL A 189 -13.65 6.58 -12.47
C VAL A 189 -14.90 7.38 -12.06
N ARG A 190 -15.81 7.57 -12.99
CA ARG A 190 -17.07 8.30 -12.81
C ARG A 190 -18.26 7.37 -12.68
N GLY A 191 -18.17 6.20 -13.27
CA GLY A 191 -19.14 5.13 -13.17
C GLY A 191 -18.46 3.80 -13.40
N MET A 192 -18.97 2.76 -12.75
CA MET A 192 -18.48 1.40 -12.88
C MET A 192 -19.63 0.42 -12.73
N ALA A 193 -19.72 -0.57 -13.62
CA ALA A 193 -20.68 -1.64 -13.52
C ALA A 193 -20.02 -2.96 -13.93
N SER A 194 -20.39 -4.06 -13.26
CA SER A 194 -20.03 -5.40 -13.69
C SER A 194 -20.89 -5.78 -14.91
N THR A 195 -20.28 -6.39 -15.90
CA THR A 195 -20.99 -6.87 -17.10
C THR A 195 -21.31 -8.35 -17.00
N ALA A 196 -22.15 -8.86 -17.91
CA ALA A 196 -22.44 -10.29 -17.99
C ALA A 196 -21.28 -11.09 -18.63
N LYS A 197 -20.31 -10.41 -19.24
CA LYS A 197 -19.19 -11.03 -19.93
C LYS A 197 -18.16 -11.55 -18.91
N ALA A 198 -17.70 -12.78 -19.14
CA ALA A 198 -16.62 -13.36 -18.36
C ALA A 198 -15.28 -12.66 -18.67
N ALA A 199 -14.47 -12.43 -17.66
CA ALA A 199 -13.11 -11.94 -17.82
C ALA A 199 -12.16 -13.12 -18.08
N GLU A 200 -11.27 -12.98 -19.05
CA GLU A 200 -10.22 -13.95 -19.36
C GLU A 200 -8.91 -13.53 -18.67
N ILE A 201 -8.79 -13.88 -17.38
CA ILE A 201 -7.60 -13.57 -16.59
C ILE A 201 -6.62 -14.74 -16.70
N PRO A 202 -5.36 -14.52 -17.12
CA PRO A 202 -4.35 -15.59 -17.12
C PRO A 202 -4.20 -16.17 -15.70
N SER A 203 -4.23 -17.50 -15.61
CA SER A 203 -4.20 -18.21 -14.31
C SER A 203 -2.88 -18.01 -13.55
N ASP A 204 -1.83 -17.60 -14.25
CA ASP A 204 -0.48 -17.30 -13.75
C ASP A 204 -0.25 -15.80 -13.54
N PHE A 205 -1.27 -14.95 -13.71
CA PHE A 205 -1.10 -13.52 -13.51
C PHE A 205 -0.93 -13.19 -12.02
N ASP A 206 0.23 -12.65 -11.68
CA ASP A 206 0.52 -12.06 -10.38
C ASP A 206 0.81 -10.56 -10.53
N CYS A 207 0.04 -9.73 -9.81
CA CYS A 207 0.16 -8.28 -9.89
C CYS A 207 1.49 -7.77 -9.31
N ALA A 208 2.04 -8.44 -8.30
CA ALA A 208 3.33 -8.08 -7.71
C ALA A 208 4.48 -8.42 -8.68
N GLU A 209 4.45 -9.62 -9.27
CA GLU A 209 5.42 -10.01 -10.30
C GLU A 209 5.32 -9.13 -11.54
N PHE A 210 4.10 -8.79 -11.96
CA PHE A 210 3.89 -7.88 -13.10
C PHE A 210 4.56 -6.52 -12.90
N TYR A 211 4.68 -6.03 -11.66
CA TYR A 211 5.31 -4.77 -11.32
C TYR A 211 6.70 -4.93 -10.64
N ALA A 212 7.24 -6.13 -10.54
CA ALA A 212 8.49 -6.40 -9.83
C ALA A 212 9.70 -5.62 -10.39
N ASP A 213 9.67 -5.27 -11.68
CA ASP A 213 10.70 -4.51 -12.36
C ASP A 213 10.32 -3.04 -12.62
N ALA A 214 9.22 -2.54 -12.05
CA ALA A 214 8.72 -1.20 -12.31
C ALA A 214 8.65 -0.35 -11.05
N PHE A 215 9.15 0.87 -11.13
CA PHE A 215 8.84 1.89 -10.14
C PHE A 215 7.51 2.56 -10.51
N GLY A 216 6.52 2.48 -9.58
CA GLY A 216 5.21 3.12 -9.79
C GLY A 216 4.21 2.27 -10.56
N ILE A 217 3.45 2.92 -11.43
CA ILE A 217 2.32 2.31 -12.16
C ILE A 217 2.49 2.29 -13.67
N ILE A 218 3.47 3.04 -14.18
CA ILE A 218 3.70 3.14 -15.62
C ILE A 218 4.61 1.99 -16.06
N ARG A 219 4.10 1.18 -16.97
CA ARG A 219 4.89 0.19 -17.71
C ARG A 219 4.88 0.58 -19.19
N GLU A 220 6.07 0.80 -19.70
CA GLU A 220 6.30 1.08 -21.14
C GLU A 220 6.69 -0.24 -21.81
N ARG A 221 6.01 -0.60 -22.91
CA ARG A 221 6.21 -1.91 -23.60
C ARG A 221 7.66 -2.14 -24.03
N ASP A 222 8.35 -1.07 -24.39
CA ASP A 222 9.72 -1.13 -24.92
C ASP A 222 10.81 -0.96 -23.86
N ARG A 223 10.41 -0.71 -22.60
CA ARG A 223 11.33 -0.55 -21.48
C ARG A 223 11.49 -1.86 -20.70
N LYS A 224 12.70 -2.37 -20.69
CA LYS A 224 13.07 -3.58 -19.95
C LYS A 224 13.83 -3.22 -18.66
N ALA A 225 13.77 -4.13 -17.69
CA ALA A 225 14.59 -4.00 -16.50
C ALA A 225 16.08 -4.03 -16.86
N GLU A 226 16.79 -2.99 -16.45
CA GLU A 226 18.23 -2.89 -16.63
C GLU A 226 18.90 -2.34 -15.37
N ARG A 227 20.21 -2.30 -15.37
CA ARG A 227 21.00 -1.74 -14.29
C ARG A 227 20.95 -0.22 -14.34
N VAL A 228 20.37 0.39 -13.30
CA VAL A 228 20.36 1.84 -13.12
C VAL A 228 21.24 2.20 -11.95
N GLU A 229 22.14 3.15 -12.12
CA GLU A 229 22.98 3.70 -11.05
C GLU A 229 22.70 5.18 -10.88
N ILE A 230 22.50 5.58 -9.63
CA ILE A 230 22.38 6.99 -9.24
C ILE A 230 23.43 7.34 -8.19
N ARG A 231 23.95 8.56 -8.26
CA ARG A 231 24.72 9.18 -7.18
C ARG A 231 23.79 10.09 -6.39
N VAL A 232 23.84 9.98 -5.08
CA VAL A 232 23.03 10.78 -4.16
C VAL A 232 23.96 11.52 -3.22
N LEU A 233 23.82 12.84 -3.16
CA LEU A 233 24.75 13.72 -2.44
C LEU A 233 24.35 13.91 -0.98
N GLY A 234 25.35 14.11 -0.12
CA GLY A 234 25.21 14.59 1.24
C GLY A 234 24.18 13.84 2.09
N LYS A 235 23.33 14.62 2.75
CA LYS A 235 22.31 14.08 3.67
C LYS A 235 21.19 13.33 2.95
N GLN A 236 20.95 13.62 1.66
CA GLN A 236 19.90 12.95 0.88
C GLN A 236 20.16 11.44 0.76
N ALA A 237 21.42 11.01 0.72
CA ALA A 237 21.77 9.60 0.73
C ALA A 237 21.22 8.83 1.95
N ASN A 238 21.07 9.48 3.10
CA ASN A 238 20.49 8.85 4.29
C ASN A 238 18.99 8.61 4.13
N TYR A 239 18.27 9.53 3.47
CA TYR A 239 16.83 9.35 3.19
C TYR A 239 16.61 8.23 2.20
N VAL A 240 17.35 8.17 1.10
CA VAL A 240 17.27 7.09 0.11
C VAL A 240 17.60 5.72 0.72
N ARG A 241 18.54 5.69 1.66
CA ARG A 241 18.90 4.47 2.41
C ARG A 241 17.81 4.03 3.36
N ALA A 242 17.21 4.98 4.09
CA ALA A 242 16.16 4.71 5.07
C ALA A 242 14.83 4.31 4.42
N LEU A 243 14.56 4.85 3.22
CA LEU A 243 13.36 4.56 2.44
C LEU A 243 13.77 4.16 1.02
N PRO A 244 14.07 2.87 0.78
CA PRO A 244 14.48 2.39 -0.53
C PRO A 244 13.41 2.67 -1.60
N LEU A 245 13.85 3.22 -2.73
CA LEU A 245 12.96 3.54 -3.84
C LEU A 245 12.41 2.28 -4.54
N HIS A 246 13.18 1.18 -4.51
CA HIS A 246 12.80 -0.08 -5.12
C HIS A 246 13.39 -1.26 -4.34
N PRO A 247 12.74 -2.44 -4.28
CA PRO A 247 13.26 -3.60 -3.55
C PRO A 247 14.66 -4.07 -3.99
N THR A 248 15.03 -3.80 -5.23
CA THR A 248 16.37 -4.15 -5.76
C THR A 248 17.45 -3.14 -5.41
N GLN A 249 17.16 -2.11 -4.62
CA GLN A 249 18.14 -1.08 -4.23
C GLN A 249 19.33 -1.70 -3.49
N ARG A 250 20.52 -1.37 -3.95
CA ARG A 250 21.79 -1.72 -3.29
C ARG A 250 22.69 -0.49 -3.23
N GLU A 251 23.24 -0.20 -2.07
CA GLU A 251 24.31 0.82 -1.93
C GLU A 251 25.63 0.17 -2.33
N THR A 252 26.23 0.64 -3.42
CA THR A 252 27.47 0.06 -3.98
C THR A 252 28.71 0.85 -3.62
N GLU A 253 28.57 2.15 -3.31
CA GLU A 253 29.64 3.01 -2.87
C GLU A 253 29.12 3.99 -1.81
N ARG A 254 29.96 4.28 -0.81
CA ARG A 254 29.66 5.25 0.25
C ARG A 254 30.91 6.04 0.60
N THR A 255 30.79 7.35 0.49
CA THR A 255 31.84 8.32 0.88
C THR A 255 31.27 9.29 1.92
N ALA A 256 32.09 10.27 2.33
CA ALA A 256 31.62 11.36 3.18
C ALA A 256 30.71 12.35 2.43
N GLU A 257 30.83 12.44 1.11
CA GLU A 257 30.16 13.44 0.27
C GLU A 257 28.96 12.87 -0.47
N TYR A 258 28.97 11.59 -0.84
CA TYR A 258 27.92 10.94 -1.62
C TYR A 258 27.83 9.44 -1.35
N SER A 259 26.72 8.84 -1.79
CA SER A 259 26.57 7.40 -1.98
C SER A 259 26.12 7.08 -3.40
N VAL A 260 26.49 5.89 -3.90
CA VAL A 260 25.99 5.35 -5.14
C VAL A 260 25.01 4.22 -4.85
N PHE A 261 23.83 4.32 -5.41
CA PHE A 261 22.81 3.29 -5.34
C PHE A 261 22.58 2.66 -6.71
N GLU A 262 22.54 1.34 -6.72
CA GLU A 262 22.23 0.52 -7.88
C GLU A 262 20.83 -0.06 -7.77
N TYR A 263 20.13 -0.10 -8.89
CA TYR A 263 18.80 -0.69 -9.05
C TYR A 263 18.80 -1.63 -10.26
N ARG A 264 17.89 -2.62 -10.23
CA ARG A 264 17.51 -3.41 -11.39
C ARG A 264 16.02 -3.20 -11.65
N LEU A 265 15.69 -2.24 -12.49
CA LEU A 265 14.31 -1.87 -12.84
C LEU A 265 14.22 -1.27 -14.24
N ALA A 266 13.01 -1.18 -14.79
CA ALA A 266 12.73 -0.43 -16.00
C ALA A 266 12.60 1.06 -15.65
N PRO A 267 13.53 1.94 -16.09
CA PRO A 267 13.50 3.36 -15.77
C PRO A 267 12.45 4.10 -16.60
N THR A 268 11.21 4.07 -16.11
CA THR A 268 10.05 4.70 -16.74
C THR A 268 9.86 6.16 -16.27
N TYR A 269 8.81 6.79 -16.77
CA TYR A 269 8.42 8.16 -16.40
C TYR A 269 8.30 8.33 -14.87
N ASP A 270 7.66 7.38 -14.17
CA ASP A 270 7.46 7.49 -12.70
C ASP A 270 8.79 7.54 -11.96
N PHE A 271 9.75 6.69 -12.35
CA PHE A 271 11.09 6.66 -11.75
C PHE A 271 11.87 7.94 -12.05
N ARG A 272 11.81 8.43 -13.28
CA ARG A 272 12.42 9.71 -13.65
C ARG A 272 11.87 10.87 -12.83
N MET A 273 10.55 10.94 -12.64
CA MET A 273 9.94 12.00 -11.84
C MET A 273 10.30 11.89 -10.37
N GLU A 274 10.46 10.66 -9.85
CA GLU A 274 10.96 10.44 -8.49
C GLU A 274 12.37 11.00 -8.32
N LEU A 275 13.28 10.70 -9.24
CA LEU A 275 14.64 11.22 -9.19
C LEU A 275 14.69 12.74 -9.29
N LEU A 276 13.92 13.34 -10.19
CA LEU A 276 13.82 14.80 -10.36
C LEU A 276 13.23 15.49 -9.11
N SER A 277 12.39 14.83 -8.34
CA SER A 277 11.83 15.40 -7.10
C SER A 277 12.88 15.60 -6.01
N ASN A 278 14.05 14.95 -6.11
CA ASN A 278 15.19 15.13 -5.21
C ASN A 278 16.11 16.30 -5.62
N GLY A 279 15.74 17.05 -6.68
CA GLY A 279 16.49 18.23 -7.11
C GLY A 279 17.92 17.94 -7.54
N ALA A 280 18.85 18.80 -7.11
CA ALA A 280 20.26 18.71 -7.47
C ALA A 280 21.05 17.62 -6.70
N ASP A 281 20.43 17.01 -5.70
CA ASP A 281 21.12 16.03 -4.84
C ASP A 281 21.19 14.63 -5.48
N VAL A 282 20.55 14.42 -6.62
CA VAL A 282 20.54 13.13 -7.31
C VAL A 282 21.02 13.26 -8.76
N GLU A 283 21.98 12.44 -9.10
CA GLU A 283 22.53 12.34 -10.46
C GLU A 283 22.39 10.91 -10.99
N VAL A 284 21.86 10.75 -12.19
CA VAL A 284 21.84 9.45 -12.90
C VAL A 284 23.23 9.21 -13.49
N LEU A 285 23.86 8.08 -13.13
CA LEU A 285 25.15 7.66 -13.68
C LEU A 285 24.96 6.71 -14.87
N ARG A 286 24.01 5.77 -14.78
CA ARG A 286 23.71 4.75 -15.77
C ARG A 286 22.21 4.43 -15.81
N PRO A 287 21.71 3.96 -16.95
CA PRO A 287 22.36 3.87 -18.25
C PRO A 287 22.52 5.25 -18.89
N ALA A 288 23.43 5.38 -19.88
CA ALA A 288 23.73 6.66 -20.53
C ALA A 288 22.50 7.31 -21.18
N TRP A 289 21.65 6.51 -21.83
CA TRP A 289 20.43 7.00 -22.46
C TRP A 289 19.45 7.60 -21.45
N PHE A 290 19.29 6.99 -20.27
CA PHE A 290 18.39 7.49 -19.21
C PHE A 290 18.97 8.76 -18.56
N ARG A 291 20.29 8.82 -18.37
CA ARG A 291 20.98 10.03 -17.94
C ARG A 291 20.70 11.19 -18.90
N GLU A 292 20.83 10.96 -20.22
CA GLU A 292 20.56 11.99 -21.21
C GLU A 292 19.07 12.39 -21.25
N GLU A 293 18.16 11.45 -21.05
CA GLU A 293 16.73 11.73 -20.91
C GLU A 293 16.44 12.66 -19.72
N VAL A 294 17.03 12.39 -18.54
CA VAL A 294 16.90 13.24 -17.34
C VAL A 294 17.51 14.61 -17.62
N LYS A 295 18.71 14.68 -18.17
CA LYS A 295 19.39 15.92 -18.54
C LYS A 295 18.56 16.79 -19.47
N ASN A 296 17.93 16.20 -20.49
CA ASN A 296 17.04 16.91 -21.40
C ASN A 296 15.82 17.53 -20.68
N VAL A 297 15.28 16.84 -19.67
CA VAL A 297 14.21 17.42 -18.85
C VAL A 297 14.72 18.60 -18.03
N VAL A 298 15.89 18.46 -17.38
CA VAL A 298 16.51 19.54 -16.59
C VAL A 298 16.81 20.75 -17.46
N THR A 299 17.37 20.56 -18.67
CA THR A 299 17.62 21.64 -19.62
C THR A 299 16.33 22.39 -19.94
N LYS A 300 15.25 21.66 -20.29
CA LYS A 300 13.94 22.28 -20.56
C LYS A 300 13.35 23.01 -19.33
N MET A 301 13.71 22.58 -18.13
CA MET A 301 13.34 23.31 -16.91
C MET A 301 14.12 24.61 -16.82
N MET A 302 15.45 24.59 -17.03
CA MET A 302 16.28 25.80 -17.03
C MET A 302 15.82 26.84 -18.04
N ASP A 303 15.42 26.41 -19.25
CA ASP A 303 14.93 27.31 -20.32
C ASP A 303 13.65 28.09 -19.94
N ARG A 304 13.00 27.73 -18.83
CA ARG A 304 11.77 28.39 -18.32
C ARG A 304 12.02 29.40 -17.21
N TYR A 305 13.23 29.41 -16.64
CA TYR A 305 13.65 30.35 -15.59
C TYR A 305 14.72 31.32 -16.09
#